data_ffda436188eeaeadb27cdac312a08760
#
_entry.id   ffda436188eeaeadb27cdac312a08760
#
_cell.length_a   1.000
_cell.length_b   1.000
_cell.length_c   1.000
_cell.angle_alpha   90.00
_cell.angle_beta   90.00
_cell.angle_gamma   90.00
#
_symmetry.space_group_name_H-M   'P 1'
#
loop_
_entity.id
_entity.type
_entity.pdbx_description
1 polymer ?
#
loop_
_entity_poly.entity_id
_entity_poly.type
_entity_poly.pdbx_seq_one_letter_code
_entity_poly.pdbx_strand_id
1 'polypeptide(L)'
;MYSTAAHTVKKGWARFSGAESSFCSRIVPAMDTREAARANGQAHDEAATHRIASIDIFRGLTVLVMVFVDNLDFVKGLPWWTYHMPRESNGMTYVDMVFPAFLFVMGMSIPIAVDRRIAQGDSRGKIWWRIIARSLSLVALGLFIANGPQVDRQQAGISAVLWDLLGFAGIALTWGVFSSRPANQRLQRTLNYAGLLLLVALAAVFRRTTQDGHVGHVAWLDFSDWEILGLLGWAYLLAGSLYLLFKKNLAALGGSLAVLCALNVMSIKGWFDSLHRWPPYAQPFEAGLASITVAGVIAYLIVLDNALARSFRAKVFVAVGYAAILAAAALWLTPLGISKLRDTPSWCLYCAAANTLVVLLLYWMADVKYWTKWANFLIPVGFNALLAYMLAYLAYFTPALFRLTADGTHGSYGVIRALLFAALVLTVTIVLTRCKFKLQV
;
A
#
# COMPACT_ATOMS: atom_id res chain seq x y z
N MET A 1 38.61 6.78 1.69
CA MET A 1 37.79 7.25 0.55
C MET A 1 36.28 7.11 0.77
N TYR A 2 35.79 7.02 2.00
CA TYR A 2 34.34 6.86 2.32
C TYR A 2 33.64 8.11 2.86
N SER A 3 34.40 9.22 3.06
CA SER A 3 33.88 10.44 3.70
C SER A 3 33.25 11.47 2.75
N THR A 4 33.59 11.43 1.46
CA THR A 4 33.22 12.51 0.52
C THR A 4 31.84 12.34 -0.13
N ALA A 5 31.33 11.11 -0.23
CA ALA A 5 30.02 10.81 -0.84
C ALA A 5 28.83 11.23 0.05
N ALA A 6 28.99 11.12 1.38
CA ALA A 6 27.97 11.54 2.34
C ALA A 6 27.74 13.07 2.35
N HIS A 7 28.77 13.84 2.02
CA HIS A 7 28.67 15.31 1.98
C HIS A 7 27.92 15.84 0.76
N THR A 8 27.92 15.12 -0.36
CA THR A 8 27.26 15.58 -1.60
C THR A 8 25.74 15.40 -1.54
N VAL A 9 25.27 14.35 -0.87
CA VAL A 9 23.82 14.14 -0.63
C VAL A 9 23.27 15.20 0.31
N LYS A 10 24.03 15.62 1.35
CA LYS A 10 23.64 16.72 2.26
C LYS A 10 23.49 18.08 1.53
N LYS A 11 24.32 18.39 0.54
CA LYS A 11 24.25 19.67 -0.20
C LYS A 11 23.11 19.75 -1.21
N GLY A 12 22.64 18.65 -1.77
CA GLY A 12 21.50 18.62 -2.69
C GLY A 12 20.17 18.96 -2.01
N TRP A 13 20.00 18.59 -0.75
CA TRP A 13 18.79 18.87 0.03
C TRP A 13 18.71 20.31 0.58
N ALA A 14 19.85 20.93 0.87
CA ALA A 14 19.90 22.28 1.41
C ALA A 14 19.53 23.37 0.39
N ARG A 15 19.71 23.13 -0.92
CA ARG A 15 19.37 24.11 -1.98
C ARG A 15 17.89 24.16 -2.34
N PHE A 16 17.10 23.13 -2.04
CA PHE A 16 15.66 23.12 -2.31
C PHE A 16 14.80 23.67 -1.17
N SER A 17 15.38 23.88 0.03
CA SER A 17 14.63 24.37 1.20
C SER A 17 14.42 25.88 1.27
N GLY A 18 15.11 26.64 0.44
CA GLY A 18 15.14 28.12 0.58
C GLY A 18 14.01 28.89 -0.12
N ALA A 19 13.41 28.33 -1.17
CA ALA A 19 12.47 29.09 -2.00
C ALA A 19 10.97 28.82 -1.72
N GLU A 20 10.64 27.75 -0.98
CA GLU A 20 9.25 27.30 -0.82
C GLU A 20 8.63 27.54 0.57
N SER A 21 9.37 28.17 1.52
CA SER A 21 8.83 28.48 2.85
C SER A 21 7.72 29.55 2.84
N SER A 22 7.58 30.29 1.75
CA SER A 22 6.64 31.43 1.69
C SER A 22 5.19 31.05 1.42
N PHE A 23 4.92 29.87 0.83
CA PHE A 23 3.54 29.46 0.55
C PHE A 23 2.85 28.83 1.76
N CYS A 24 3.56 27.96 2.49
CA CYS A 24 3.03 27.37 3.71
C CYS A 24 3.03 28.34 4.92
N SER A 25 3.87 29.37 4.94
CA SER A 25 3.91 30.36 6.03
C SER A 25 2.70 31.29 6.06
N ARG A 26 1.95 31.41 4.98
CA ARG A 26 0.71 32.22 4.94
C ARG A 26 -0.50 31.51 5.55
N ILE A 27 -0.41 30.21 5.78
CA ILE A 27 -1.52 29.40 6.31
C ILE A 27 -1.29 29.01 7.78
N VAL A 28 -0.05 29.16 8.28
CA VAL A 28 0.32 28.78 9.65
C VAL A 28 1.10 29.92 10.31
N PRO A 29 0.73 30.41 11.53
CA PRO A 29 1.43 31.52 12.18
C PRO A 29 2.91 31.20 12.48
N ALA A 30 3.75 32.23 12.31
CA ALA A 30 5.20 32.17 12.43
C ALA A 30 5.70 31.61 13.77
N MET A 31 6.66 30.72 13.68
CA MET A 31 7.39 30.13 14.78
C MET A 31 8.83 30.60 14.84
N ASP A 32 9.38 30.65 16.05
CA ASP A 32 10.79 30.90 16.30
C ASP A 32 11.68 29.87 15.58
N THR A 33 12.40 30.38 14.56
CA THR A 33 13.11 29.57 13.57
C THR A 33 14.35 28.86 14.12
N ARG A 34 14.84 29.25 15.32
CA ARG A 34 16.07 28.69 15.91
C ARG A 34 15.84 27.44 16.76
N GLU A 35 14.76 27.38 17.54
CA GLU A 35 14.38 26.17 18.27
C GLU A 35 13.83 25.06 17.36
N ALA A 36 13.08 25.46 16.32
CA ALA A 36 12.60 24.53 15.30
C ALA A 36 13.74 23.90 14.48
N ALA A 37 14.80 24.66 14.23
CA ALA A 37 15.98 24.16 13.52
C ALA A 37 16.80 23.16 14.38
N ARG A 38 16.90 23.37 15.70
CA ARG A 38 17.61 22.45 16.61
C ARG A 38 16.81 21.16 16.87
N ALA A 39 15.51 21.25 17.15
CA ALA A 39 14.65 20.09 17.31
C ALA A 39 14.49 19.28 15.99
N ASN A 40 14.43 19.94 14.83
CA ASN A 40 14.43 19.28 13.55
C ASN A 40 15.80 18.66 13.20
N GLY A 41 16.93 19.28 13.58
CA GLY A 41 18.26 18.73 13.36
C GLY A 41 18.49 17.43 14.13
N GLN A 42 18.10 17.36 15.38
CA GLN A 42 18.23 16.15 16.22
C GLN A 42 17.23 15.04 15.81
N ALA A 43 15.98 15.38 15.56
CA ALA A 43 14.99 14.41 15.10
C ALA A 43 15.27 13.92 13.65
N HIS A 44 15.89 14.76 12.80
CA HIS A 44 16.34 14.35 11.47
C HIS A 44 17.61 13.49 11.51
N ASP A 45 18.54 13.71 12.43
CA ASP A 45 19.75 12.90 12.57
C ASP A 45 19.45 11.52 13.22
N GLU A 46 18.49 11.41 14.12
CA GLU A 46 18.04 10.12 14.67
C GLU A 46 17.13 9.34 13.70
N ALA A 47 16.35 10.02 12.86
CA ALA A 47 15.53 9.38 11.83
C ALA A 47 16.31 9.07 10.54
N ALA A 48 17.50 9.63 10.36
CA ALA A 48 18.41 9.36 9.25
C ALA A 48 19.16 8.01 9.38
N THR A 49 19.03 7.32 10.50
CA THR A 49 19.55 5.96 10.67
C THR A 49 18.77 4.98 9.78
N HIS A 50 19.34 4.69 8.60
CA HIS A 50 18.98 3.60 7.67
C HIS A 50 17.64 3.71 6.95
N ARG A 51 17.39 4.82 6.28
CA ARG A 51 16.35 4.88 5.25
C ARG A 51 16.86 4.17 3.98
N ILE A 52 16.19 3.10 3.57
CA ILE A 52 16.52 2.34 2.37
C ILE A 52 15.78 3.01 1.20
N ALA A 53 16.54 3.71 0.34
CA ALA A 53 15.98 4.51 -0.75
C ALA A 53 15.21 3.65 -1.76
N SER A 54 15.69 2.44 -2.06
CA SER A 54 15.03 1.53 -2.99
C SER A 54 13.60 1.15 -2.57
N ILE A 55 13.32 0.97 -1.26
CA ILE A 55 11.96 0.65 -0.78
C ILE A 55 11.03 1.85 -0.95
N ASP A 56 11.48 3.06 -0.60
CA ASP A 56 10.66 4.26 -0.73
C ASP A 56 10.39 4.57 -2.21
N ILE A 57 11.37 4.40 -3.09
CA ILE A 57 11.23 4.54 -4.54
C ILE A 57 10.27 3.48 -5.08
N PHE A 58 10.45 2.21 -4.69
CA PHE A 58 9.57 1.13 -5.15
C PHE A 58 8.12 1.37 -4.76
N ARG A 59 7.87 1.77 -3.53
CA ARG A 59 6.53 2.11 -3.05
C ARG A 59 5.93 3.29 -3.81
N GLY A 60 6.71 4.37 -4.02
CA GLY A 60 6.27 5.53 -4.79
C GLY A 60 6.00 5.20 -6.27
N LEU A 61 6.84 4.36 -6.89
CA LEU A 61 6.64 3.88 -8.25
C LEU A 61 5.37 3.03 -8.37
N THR A 62 5.15 2.13 -7.41
CA THR A 62 3.94 1.29 -7.37
C THR A 62 2.67 2.13 -7.27
N VAL A 63 2.67 3.19 -6.43
CA VAL A 63 1.54 4.15 -6.35
C VAL A 63 1.33 4.87 -7.67
N LEU A 64 2.41 5.39 -8.29
CA LEU A 64 2.32 6.09 -9.58
C LEU A 64 1.68 5.19 -10.63
N VAL A 65 2.22 3.97 -10.78
CA VAL A 65 1.74 3.02 -11.79
C VAL A 65 0.29 2.61 -11.49
N MET A 66 -0.06 2.41 -10.21
CA MET A 66 -1.42 2.06 -9.81
C MET A 66 -2.43 3.14 -10.20
N VAL A 67 -2.21 4.39 -9.79
CA VAL A 67 -3.11 5.50 -10.14
C VAL A 67 -3.22 5.68 -11.66
N PHE A 68 -2.15 5.41 -12.39
CA PHE A 68 -2.16 5.47 -13.85
C PHE A 68 -2.98 4.33 -14.47
N VAL A 69 -2.74 3.08 -14.08
CA VAL A 69 -3.42 1.91 -14.68
C VAL A 69 -4.89 1.85 -14.30
N ASP A 70 -5.26 2.23 -13.07
CA ASP A 70 -6.66 2.31 -12.64
C ASP A 70 -7.44 3.34 -13.49
N ASN A 71 -6.78 4.41 -13.96
CA ASN A 71 -7.38 5.35 -14.90
C ASN A 71 -7.41 4.82 -16.33
N LEU A 72 -6.47 3.99 -16.73
CA LEU A 72 -6.47 3.38 -18.08
C LEU A 72 -7.66 2.44 -18.28
N ASP A 73 -8.14 1.81 -17.21
CA ASP A 73 -9.27 0.88 -17.27
C ASP A 73 -10.56 1.55 -17.78
N PHE A 74 -10.68 2.87 -17.59
CA PHE A 74 -11.80 3.68 -18.12
C PHE A 74 -11.60 4.12 -19.58
N VAL A 75 -10.41 3.97 -20.18
CA VAL A 75 -10.12 4.41 -21.56
C VAL A 75 -10.48 3.30 -22.52
N LYS A 76 -11.24 3.62 -23.58
CA LYS A 76 -11.64 2.67 -24.61
C LYS A 76 -10.66 2.65 -25.78
N GLY A 77 -10.59 1.51 -26.48
CA GLY A 77 -9.83 1.38 -27.73
C GLY A 77 -8.31 1.31 -27.54
N LEU A 78 -7.84 0.89 -26.38
CA LEU A 78 -6.45 0.57 -26.14
C LEU A 78 -6.15 -0.92 -26.45
N PRO A 79 -4.88 -1.29 -26.68
CA PRO A 79 -4.48 -2.68 -26.82
C PRO A 79 -4.85 -3.50 -25.58
N TRP A 80 -5.23 -4.76 -25.78
CA TRP A 80 -5.71 -5.66 -24.70
C TRP A 80 -4.75 -5.79 -23.50
N TRP A 81 -3.45 -5.70 -23.74
CA TRP A 81 -2.42 -5.82 -22.68
C TRP A 81 -2.36 -4.60 -21.73
N THR A 82 -3.12 -3.55 -22.00
CA THR A 82 -3.23 -2.37 -21.14
C THR A 82 -4.40 -2.46 -20.14
N TYR A 83 -5.19 -3.50 -20.21
CA TYR A 83 -6.30 -3.77 -19.30
C TYR A 83 -6.03 -4.96 -18.40
N HIS A 84 -6.84 -5.09 -17.36
CA HIS A 84 -6.89 -6.31 -16.57
C HIS A 84 -7.36 -7.50 -17.41
N MET A 85 -6.75 -8.67 -17.18
CA MET A 85 -7.25 -9.90 -17.79
C MET A 85 -8.61 -10.27 -17.19
N PRO A 86 -9.58 -10.67 -18.04
CA PRO A 86 -10.87 -11.18 -17.58
C PRO A 86 -10.73 -12.39 -16.65
N ARG A 87 -11.71 -12.59 -15.76
CA ARG A 87 -11.69 -13.64 -14.75
C ARG A 87 -11.52 -15.05 -15.33
N GLU A 88 -12.16 -15.29 -16.47
CA GLU A 88 -12.16 -16.59 -17.17
C GLU A 88 -10.90 -16.82 -17.99
N SER A 89 -10.13 -15.76 -18.24
CA SER A 89 -8.90 -15.85 -19.03
C SER A 89 -7.77 -16.48 -18.22
N ASN A 90 -6.91 -17.20 -18.93
CA ASN A 90 -5.69 -17.76 -18.37
C ASN A 90 -4.48 -16.94 -18.82
N GLY A 91 -4.09 -15.98 -18.02
CA GLY A 91 -2.99 -15.07 -18.29
C GLY A 91 -2.97 -13.87 -17.35
N MET A 92 -1.96 -13.04 -17.50
CA MET A 92 -1.83 -11.77 -16.77
C MET A 92 -1.19 -10.71 -17.66
N THR A 93 -1.54 -9.46 -17.44
CA THR A 93 -0.87 -8.30 -18.03
C THR A 93 0.02 -7.62 -16.99
N TYR A 94 0.77 -6.58 -17.42
CA TYR A 94 1.54 -5.78 -16.45
C TYR A 94 0.63 -5.06 -15.44
N VAL A 95 -0.61 -4.76 -15.81
CA VAL A 95 -1.62 -4.13 -14.95
C VAL A 95 -1.97 -5.03 -13.76
N ASP A 96 -2.02 -6.35 -14.00
CA ASP A 96 -2.31 -7.34 -12.96
C ASP A 96 -1.14 -7.54 -11.96
N MET A 97 0.04 -6.97 -12.25
CA MET A 97 1.22 -7.07 -11.38
C MET A 97 1.32 -5.90 -10.39
N VAL A 98 0.54 -4.84 -10.56
CA VAL A 98 0.65 -3.61 -9.76
C VAL A 98 0.22 -3.82 -8.32
N PHE A 99 -0.94 -4.43 -8.10
CA PHE A 99 -1.43 -4.76 -6.76
C PHE A 99 -0.48 -5.73 -6.00
N PRO A 100 0.01 -6.82 -6.62
CA PRO A 100 1.06 -7.65 -6.03
C PRO A 100 2.33 -6.90 -5.64
N ALA A 101 2.73 -5.87 -6.38
CA ALA A 101 3.89 -5.05 -6.01
C ALA A 101 3.66 -4.29 -4.69
N PHE A 102 2.43 -3.84 -4.41
CA PHE A 102 2.06 -3.27 -3.12
C PHE A 102 2.20 -4.26 -1.97
N LEU A 103 1.65 -5.45 -2.13
CA LEU A 103 1.76 -6.54 -1.15
C LEU A 103 3.22 -6.89 -0.89
N PHE A 104 4.00 -6.99 -1.95
CA PHE A 104 5.42 -7.35 -1.87
C PHE A 104 6.24 -6.28 -1.13
N VAL A 105 6.09 -4.98 -1.49
CA VAL A 105 6.82 -3.90 -0.82
C VAL A 105 6.33 -3.67 0.61
N MET A 106 5.06 -3.96 0.91
CA MET A 106 4.54 -4.00 2.27
C MET A 106 5.23 -5.10 3.07
N GLY A 107 5.37 -6.30 2.49
CA GLY A 107 6.12 -7.41 3.06
C GLY A 107 7.57 -7.03 3.38
N MET A 108 8.27 -6.39 2.45
CA MET A 108 9.64 -5.89 2.67
C MET A 108 9.74 -4.89 3.83
N SER A 109 8.66 -4.18 4.14
CA SER A 109 8.63 -3.18 5.21
C SER A 109 8.39 -3.79 6.60
N ILE A 110 7.86 -5.00 6.68
CA ILE A 110 7.58 -5.70 7.96
C ILE A 110 8.83 -5.92 8.80
N PRO A 111 9.94 -6.49 8.27
CA PRO A 111 11.16 -6.67 9.04
C PRO A 111 11.69 -5.36 9.64
N ILE A 112 11.69 -4.29 8.85
CA ILE A 112 12.17 -2.97 9.29
C ILE A 112 11.34 -2.48 10.49
N ALA A 113 10.02 -2.58 10.39
CA ALA A 113 9.11 -2.10 11.43
C ALA A 113 9.21 -2.95 12.71
N VAL A 114 9.24 -4.28 12.57
CA VAL A 114 9.27 -5.22 13.70
C VAL A 114 10.64 -5.18 14.39
N ASP A 115 11.74 -5.25 13.65
CA ASP A 115 13.11 -5.28 14.22
C ASP A 115 13.42 -3.96 14.91
N ARG A 116 12.98 -2.81 14.36
CA ARG A 116 13.10 -1.52 15.04
C ARG A 116 12.39 -1.50 16.39
N ARG A 117 11.20 -2.10 16.50
CA ARG A 117 10.44 -2.17 17.76
C ARG A 117 11.10 -3.09 18.78
N ILE A 118 11.63 -4.20 18.31
CA ILE A 118 12.41 -5.11 19.17
C ILE A 118 13.65 -4.40 19.70
N ALA A 119 14.38 -3.66 18.86
CA ALA A 119 15.54 -2.87 19.26
C ALA A 119 15.18 -1.75 20.26
N GLN A 120 13.95 -1.23 20.22
CA GLN A 120 13.42 -0.26 21.19
C GLN A 120 12.96 -0.91 22.52
N GLY A 121 13.06 -2.25 22.67
CA GLY A 121 12.66 -2.98 23.86
C GLY A 121 11.16 -3.28 23.98
N ASP A 122 10.36 -3.07 22.92
CA ASP A 122 8.95 -3.43 22.92
C ASP A 122 8.78 -4.96 23.07
N SER A 123 7.86 -5.40 23.94
CA SER A 123 7.54 -6.81 24.10
C SER A 123 6.86 -7.40 22.85
N ARG A 124 7.02 -8.71 22.61
CA ARG A 124 6.39 -9.40 21.48
C ARG A 124 4.88 -9.21 21.43
N GLY A 125 4.18 -9.25 22.58
CA GLY A 125 2.74 -9.03 22.67
C GLY A 125 2.34 -7.61 22.25
N LYS A 126 3.14 -6.59 22.64
CA LYS A 126 2.92 -5.20 22.23
C LYS A 126 3.13 -5.00 20.73
N ILE A 127 4.12 -5.67 20.14
CA ILE A 127 4.38 -5.62 18.70
C ILE A 127 3.23 -6.31 17.96
N TRP A 128 2.80 -7.49 18.43
CA TRP A 128 1.69 -8.21 17.82
C TRP A 128 0.37 -7.43 17.87
N TRP A 129 0.08 -6.78 19.01
CA TRP A 129 -1.07 -5.89 19.11
C TRP A 129 -1.04 -4.75 18.06
N ARG A 130 0.14 -4.19 17.79
CA ARG A 130 0.29 -3.16 16.75
C ARG A 130 0.08 -3.73 15.34
N ILE A 131 0.51 -4.96 15.09
CA ILE A 131 0.23 -5.65 13.82
C ILE A 131 -1.28 -5.81 13.66
N ILE A 132 -1.99 -6.30 14.67
CA ILE A 132 -3.45 -6.45 14.67
C ILE A 132 -4.12 -5.08 14.47
N ALA A 133 -3.77 -4.08 15.25
CA ALA A 133 -4.38 -2.75 15.15
C ALA A 133 -4.23 -2.15 13.76
N ARG A 134 -3.04 -2.26 13.15
CA ARG A 134 -2.78 -1.81 11.79
C ARG A 134 -3.60 -2.60 10.77
N SER A 135 -3.66 -3.91 10.90
CA SER A 135 -4.45 -4.77 10.01
C SER A 135 -5.94 -4.42 10.08
N LEU A 136 -6.50 -4.31 11.29
CA LEU A 136 -7.90 -3.94 11.47
C LEU A 136 -8.20 -2.54 10.95
N SER A 137 -7.26 -1.60 11.09
CA SER A 137 -7.42 -0.27 10.50
C SER A 137 -7.48 -0.32 8.98
N LEU A 138 -6.61 -1.11 8.31
CA LEU A 138 -6.64 -1.29 6.87
C LEU A 138 -7.92 -1.99 6.42
N VAL A 139 -8.36 -3.01 7.14
CA VAL A 139 -9.63 -3.72 6.89
C VAL A 139 -10.82 -2.76 7.02
N ALA A 140 -10.86 -1.94 8.06
CA ALA A 140 -11.91 -0.93 8.24
C ALA A 140 -11.93 0.09 7.10
N LEU A 141 -10.74 0.57 6.68
CA LEU A 141 -10.61 1.49 5.54
C LEU A 141 -11.15 0.87 4.26
N GLY A 142 -10.74 -0.38 3.94
CA GLY A 142 -11.22 -1.10 2.77
C GLY A 142 -12.73 -1.30 2.80
N LEU A 143 -13.27 -1.69 3.95
CA LEU A 143 -14.71 -1.87 4.13
C LEU A 143 -15.50 -0.57 3.87
N PHE A 144 -15.00 0.58 4.36
CA PHE A 144 -15.62 1.87 4.10
C PHE A 144 -15.63 2.20 2.61
N ILE A 145 -14.50 1.97 1.92
CA ILE A 145 -14.37 2.25 0.49
C ILE A 145 -15.29 1.34 -0.33
N ALA A 146 -15.33 0.03 -0.05
CA ALA A 146 -16.16 -0.93 -0.77
C ALA A 146 -17.66 -0.64 -0.65
N ASN A 147 -18.09 -0.12 0.48
CA ASN A 147 -19.51 0.12 0.76
C ASN A 147 -19.99 1.50 0.29
N GLY A 148 -19.15 2.50 0.12
CA GLY A 148 -19.54 3.86 -0.24
C GLY A 148 -20.47 3.94 -1.45
N PRO A 149 -20.16 3.31 -2.60
CA PRO A 149 -21.03 3.33 -3.78
C PRO A 149 -22.39 2.66 -3.60
N GLN A 150 -22.52 1.79 -2.58
CA GLN A 150 -23.73 1.00 -2.33
C GLN A 150 -24.74 1.70 -1.42
N VAL A 151 -24.45 2.92 -0.95
CA VAL A 151 -25.35 3.67 -0.05
C VAL A 151 -26.65 4.00 -0.74
N ASP A 152 -27.76 3.50 -0.19
CA ASP A 152 -29.09 3.84 -0.64
C ASP A 152 -29.56 5.13 0.05
N ARG A 153 -29.72 6.20 -0.75
CA ARG A 153 -30.13 7.52 -0.24
C ARG A 153 -31.49 7.49 0.46
N GLN A 154 -32.41 6.67 -0.01
CA GLN A 154 -33.80 6.65 0.54
C GLN A 154 -33.80 5.99 1.93
N GLN A 155 -32.97 4.96 2.10
CA GLN A 155 -32.87 4.18 3.35
C GLN A 155 -31.92 4.78 4.37
N ALA A 156 -30.79 5.34 3.90
CA ALA A 156 -29.75 5.91 4.76
C ALA A 156 -30.01 7.39 5.12
N GLY A 157 -30.88 8.09 4.38
CA GLY A 157 -31.14 9.52 4.56
C GLY A 157 -30.03 10.45 4.04
N ILE A 158 -28.91 9.90 3.55
CA ILE A 158 -27.78 10.66 2.98
C ILE A 158 -27.41 10.10 1.60
N SER A 159 -26.85 10.95 0.73
CA SER A 159 -26.37 10.49 -0.57
C SER A 159 -25.05 9.73 -0.43
N ALA A 160 -24.76 8.79 -1.35
CA ALA A 160 -23.49 8.08 -1.42
C ALA A 160 -22.29 9.06 -1.46
N VAL A 161 -22.35 10.10 -2.30
CA VAL A 161 -21.29 11.12 -2.39
C VAL A 161 -21.04 11.82 -1.04
N LEU A 162 -22.10 12.20 -0.31
CA LEU A 162 -21.95 12.83 1.00
C LEU A 162 -21.37 11.83 2.03
N TRP A 163 -21.83 10.58 2.00
CA TRP A 163 -21.35 9.52 2.86
C TRP A 163 -19.86 9.26 2.61
N ASP A 164 -19.42 9.17 1.34
CA ASP A 164 -18.02 9.02 0.95
C ASP A 164 -17.15 10.19 1.41
N LEU A 165 -17.59 11.44 1.14
CA LEU A 165 -16.85 12.63 1.56
C LEU A 165 -16.66 12.69 3.08
N LEU A 166 -17.73 12.40 3.84
CA LEU A 166 -17.64 12.31 5.30
C LEU A 166 -16.79 11.13 5.75
N GLY A 167 -16.84 9.99 5.05
CA GLY A 167 -15.96 8.84 5.27
C GLY A 167 -14.49 9.20 5.09
N PHE A 168 -14.13 9.87 4.00
CA PHE A 168 -12.77 10.37 3.77
C PHE A 168 -12.34 11.39 4.84
N ALA A 169 -13.23 12.29 5.24
CA ALA A 169 -12.95 13.23 6.34
C ALA A 169 -12.72 12.48 7.66
N GLY A 170 -13.55 11.50 7.99
CA GLY A 170 -13.41 10.64 9.16
C GLY A 170 -12.08 9.88 9.16
N ILE A 171 -11.70 9.31 8.01
CA ILE A 171 -10.42 8.63 7.79
C ILE A 171 -9.26 9.61 8.00
N ALA A 172 -9.30 10.77 7.34
CA ALA A 172 -8.26 11.78 7.46
C ALA A 172 -8.10 12.28 8.91
N LEU A 173 -9.19 12.44 9.65
CA LEU A 173 -9.16 12.83 11.06
C LEU A 173 -8.62 11.71 11.95
N THR A 174 -9.03 10.45 11.73
CA THR A 174 -8.66 9.31 12.58
C THR A 174 -7.19 8.93 12.44
N TRP A 175 -6.68 8.86 11.21
CA TRP A 175 -5.32 8.40 10.91
C TRP A 175 -4.40 9.50 10.39
N GLY A 176 -4.91 10.72 10.23
CA GLY A 176 -4.10 11.89 9.86
C GLY A 176 -3.22 12.36 10.99
N VAL A 177 -1.96 12.59 10.69
CA VAL A 177 -1.01 13.25 11.61
C VAL A 177 -0.83 14.69 11.16
N PHE A 178 -1.42 15.63 11.91
CA PHE A 178 -1.45 17.05 11.56
C PHE A 178 -0.30 17.83 12.21
N SER A 179 0.30 17.33 13.30
CA SER A 179 1.37 18.03 14.00
C SER A 179 2.26 17.09 14.79
N SER A 180 3.56 17.36 14.74
CA SER A 180 4.58 16.63 15.53
C SER A 180 4.88 17.31 16.86
N ARG A 181 4.19 18.42 17.22
CA ARG A 181 4.51 19.20 18.43
C ARG A 181 3.82 18.64 19.66
N PRO A 182 4.53 18.54 20.81
CA PRO A 182 3.94 18.09 22.08
C PRO A 182 2.72 18.91 22.53
N ALA A 183 2.74 20.22 22.31
CA ALA A 183 1.66 21.13 22.68
C ALA A 183 0.33 20.82 21.99
N ASN A 184 0.34 20.21 20.81
CA ASN A 184 -0.86 19.92 20.04
C ASN A 184 -1.32 18.44 20.15
N GLN A 185 -0.73 17.66 21.05
CA GLN A 185 -1.12 16.24 21.21
C GLN A 185 -2.56 16.06 21.70
N ARG A 186 -3.07 16.98 22.52
CA ARG A 186 -4.48 16.95 22.96
C ARG A 186 -5.41 17.17 21.78
N LEU A 187 -5.15 18.20 20.97
CA LEU A 187 -5.92 18.47 19.74
C LEU A 187 -5.87 17.28 18.78
N GLN A 188 -4.67 16.70 18.56
CA GLN A 188 -4.51 15.52 17.72
C GLN A 188 -5.39 14.34 18.20
N ARG A 189 -5.39 14.04 19.50
CA ARG A 189 -6.24 12.99 20.08
C ARG A 189 -7.73 13.30 19.93
N THR A 190 -8.13 14.54 20.17
CA THR A 190 -9.52 14.96 19.98
C THR A 190 -9.97 14.80 18.53
N LEU A 191 -9.12 15.17 17.56
CA LEU A 191 -9.40 14.97 16.14
C LEU A 191 -9.51 13.48 15.77
N ASN A 192 -8.62 12.64 16.30
CA ASN A 192 -8.66 11.20 16.05
C ASN A 192 -9.94 10.56 16.61
N TYR A 193 -10.36 10.94 17.83
CA TYR A 193 -11.62 10.46 18.40
C TYR A 193 -12.84 11.01 17.67
N ALA A 194 -12.83 12.27 17.25
CA ALA A 194 -13.90 12.85 16.44
C ALA A 194 -14.03 12.14 15.09
N GLY A 195 -12.90 11.84 14.44
CA GLY A 195 -12.88 11.05 13.22
C GLY A 195 -13.44 9.64 13.41
N LEU A 196 -13.01 8.95 14.45
CA LEU A 196 -13.52 7.61 14.78
C LEU A 196 -15.02 7.63 15.06
N LEU A 197 -15.50 8.61 15.83
CA LEU A 197 -16.92 8.77 16.11
C LEU A 197 -17.72 9.02 14.83
N LEU A 198 -17.19 9.85 13.92
CA LEU A 198 -17.81 10.10 12.61
C LEU A 198 -17.90 8.80 11.80
N LEU A 199 -16.85 7.99 11.74
CA LEU A 199 -16.87 6.71 11.04
C LEU A 199 -17.89 5.74 11.65
N VAL A 200 -17.95 5.65 12.97
CA VAL A 200 -18.95 4.82 13.67
C VAL A 200 -20.37 5.30 13.37
N ALA A 201 -20.59 6.61 13.36
CA ALA A 201 -21.90 7.18 13.02
C ALA A 201 -22.29 6.88 11.56
N LEU A 202 -21.35 7.02 10.62
CA LEU A 202 -21.58 6.67 9.21
C LEU A 202 -21.89 5.18 9.04
N ALA A 203 -21.18 4.30 9.72
CA ALA A 203 -21.47 2.87 9.72
C ALA A 203 -22.85 2.56 10.30
N ALA A 204 -23.27 3.25 11.36
CA ALA A 204 -24.59 3.08 11.98
C ALA A 204 -25.74 3.53 11.06
N VAL A 205 -25.54 4.59 10.30
CA VAL A 205 -26.53 5.15 9.35
C VAL A 205 -26.55 4.39 8.03
N PHE A 206 -25.49 3.66 7.69
CA PHE A 206 -25.36 2.95 6.43
C PHE A 206 -26.53 2.00 6.19
N ARG A 207 -27.15 2.10 5.00
CA ARG A 207 -28.17 1.16 4.51
C ARG A 207 -27.97 0.98 3.01
N ARG A 208 -28.11 -0.26 2.54
CA ARG A 208 -28.11 -0.62 1.13
C ARG A 208 -29.34 -1.46 0.80
N THR A 209 -29.76 -1.42 -0.44
CA THR A 209 -30.82 -2.30 -0.94
C THR A 209 -30.18 -3.49 -1.66
N THR A 210 -30.44 -4.72 -1.20
CA THR A 210 -29.97 -5.94 -1.87
C THR A 210 -30.99 -6.39 -2.90
N GLN A 211 -30.52 -6.92 -4.05
CA GLN A 211 -31.35 -7.48 -5.11
C GLN A 211 -31.36 -9.02 -5.08
N ASP A 212 -31.48 -9.62 -3.93
CA ASP A 212 -31.45 -11.09 -3.79
C ASP A 212 -32.78 -11.75 -4.24
N GLY A 213 -33.28 -11.39 -5.44
CA GLY A 213 -34.49 -11.97 -6.04
C GLY A 213 -35.80 -11.65 -5.33
N HIS A 214 -35.75 -11.02 -4.17
CA HIS A 214 -36.91 -10.48 -3.42
C HIS A 214 -36.82 -8.96 -3.34
N VAL A 215 -37.88 -8.32 -3.68
CA VAL A 215 -38.02 -6.85 -3.73
C VAL A 215 -37.62 -6.26 -2.37
N GLY A 216 -36.51 -5.51 -2.33
CA GLY A 216 -36.28 -4.47 -1.34
C GLY A 216 -35.83 -4.90 0.05
N HIS A 217 -34.96 -5.89 0.21
CA HIS A 217 -34.32 -6.12 1.53
C HIS A 217 -33.29 -5.03 1.82
N VAL A 218 -33.52 -4.29 2.90
CA VAL A 218 -32.55 -3.33 3.44
C VAL A 218 -31.48 -4.10 4.20
N ALA A 219 -30.24 -3.98 3.75
CA ALA A 219 -29.08 -4.61 4.40
C ALA A 219 -28.14 -3.56 4.97
N TRP A 220 -27.31 -3.98 5.93
CA TRP A 220 -26.23 -3.20 6.47
C TRP A 220 -24.95 -3.39 5.64
N LEU A 221 -23.77 -2.97 6.16
CA LEU A 221 -22.48 -3.06 5.51
C LEU A 221 -22.24 -4.43 4.85
N ASP A 222 -21.71 -4.41 3.65
CA ASP A 222 -21.26 -5.61 2.96
C ASP A 222 -19.85 -5.99 3.42
N PHE A 223 -19.73 -7.17 3.97
CA PHE A 223 -18.46 -7.74 4.39
C PHE A 223 -17.91 -8.77 3.40
N SER A 224 -18.54 -8.92 2.24
CA SER A 224 -18.05 -9.82 1.19
C SER A 224 -16.96 -9.20 0.32
N ASP A 225 -16.90 -7.88 0.27
CA ASP A 225 -15.89 -7.11 -0.44
C ASP A 225 -15.04 -6.29 0.55
N TRP A 226 -13.74 -6.47 0.48
CA TRP A 226 -12.77 -5.83 1.37
C TRP A 226 -11.98 -4.73 0.68
N GLU A 227 -12.15 -4.56 -0.61
CA GLU A 227 -11.34 -3.69 -1.42
C GLU A 227 -9.81 -3.95 -1.24
N ILE A 228 -8.99 -3.28 -2.01
CA ILE A 228 -7.52 -3.44 -1.98
C ILE A 228 -6.95 -3.24 -0.57
N LEU A 229 -7.44 -2.23 0.18
CA LEU A 229 -6.89 -1.92 1.51
C LEU A 229 -7.22 -3.00 2.55
N GLY A 230 -8.42 -3.56 2.50
CA GLY A 230 -8.79 -4.66 3.40
C GLY A 230 -8.01 -5.93 3.11
N LEU A 231 -7.80 -6.25 1.82
CA LEU A 231 -6.96 -7.36 1.39
C LEU A 231 -5.51 -7.18 1.87
N LEU A 232 -4.95 -5.95 1.75
CA LEU A 232 -3.65 -5.60 2.33
C LEU A 232 -3.63 -5.83 3.86
N GLY A 233 -4.72 -5.48 4.55
CA GLY A 233 -4.85 -5.67 5.99
C GLY A 233 -4.71 -7.15 6.40
N TRP A 234 -5.42 -8.04 5.75
CA TRP A 234 -5.36 -9.49 6.00
C TRP A 234 -3.98 -10.08 5.68
N ALA A 235 -3.42 -9.73 4.51
CA ALA A 235 -2.09 -10.18 4.13
C ALA A 235 -1.01 -9.68 5.10
N TYR A 236 -1.12 -8.43 5.59
CA TYR A 236 -0.21 -7.86 6.59
C TYR A 236 -0.30 -8.58 7.94
N LEU A 237 -1.51 -8.94 8.38
CA LEU A 237 -1.72 -9.68 9.63
C LEU A 237 -0.99 -11.02 9.61
N LEU A 238 -1.18 -11.79 8.55
CA LEU A 238 -0.55 -13.10 8.39
C LEU A 238 0.98 -12.98 8.28
N ALA A 239 1.46 -12.18 7.33
CA ALA A 239 2.90 -12.04 7.11
C ALA A 239 3.62 -11.41 8.31
N GLY A 240 3.02 -10.40 8.96
CA GLY A 240 3.56 -9.76 10.16
C GLY A 240 3.65 -10.71 11.36
N SER A 241 2.62 -11.55 11.55
CA SER A 241 2.60 -12.57 12.60
C SER A 241 3.65 -13.66 12.34
N LEU A 242 3.77 -14.12 11.10
CA LEU A 242 4.78 -15.11 10.70
C LEU A 242 6.21 -14.55 10.89
N TYR A 243 6.44 -13.29 10.51
CA TYR A 243 7.74 -12.67 10.73
C TYR A 243 8.05 -12.47 12.22
N LEU A 244 7.09 -12.06 13.03
CA LEU A 244 7.29 -11.92 14.47
C LEU A 244 7.61 -13.27 15.15
N LEU A 245 7.04 -14.36 14.63
CA LEU A 245 7.27 -15.71 15.13
C LEU A 245 8.66 -16.22 14.72
N PHE A 246 8.95 -16.20 13.41
CA PHE A 246 10.14 -16.83 12.83
C PHE A 246 11.33 -15.88 12.62
N LYS A 247 11.08 -14.58 12.65
CA LYS A 247 12.10 -13.54 12.44
C LYS A 247 12.93 -13.80 11.17
N LYS A 248 14.25 -13.81 11.28
CA LYS A 248 15.19 -13.99 10.17
C LYS A 248 15.43 -15.46 9.78
N ASN A 249 14.63 -16.39 10.28
CA ASN A 249 14.76 -17.80 9.91
C ASN A 249 14.17 -18.04 8.51
N LEU A 250 15.04 -18.02 7.49
CA LEU A 250 14.65 -18.17 6.08
C LEU A 250 13.99 -19.53 5.78
N ALA A 251 14.44 -20.61 6.44
CA ALA A 251 13.83 -21.93 6.24
C ALA A 251 12.38 -21.95 6.74
N ALA A 252 12.13 -21.37 7.92
CA ALA A 252 10.77 -21.28 8.47
C ALA A 252 9.87 -20.34 7.64
N LEU A 253 10.39 -19.20 7.16
CA LEU A 253 9.65 -18.30 6.28
C LEU A 253 9.39 -18.92 4.91
N GLY A 254 10.36 -19.64 4.34
CA GLY A 254 10.17 -20.42 3.10
C GLY A 254 9.15 -21.53 3.26
N GLY A 255 9.18 -22.25 4.38
CA GLY A 255 8.15 -23.22 4.74
C GLY A 255 6.77 -22.58 4.90
N SER A 256 6.69 -21.39 5.52
CA SER A 256 5.44 -20.63 5.62
C SER A 256 4.91 -20.21 4.25
N LEU A 257 5.78 -19.77 3.34
CA LEU A 257 5.42 -19.46 1.96
C LEU A 257 4.83 -20.69 1.25
N ALA A 258 5.48 -21.86 1.40
CA ALA A 258 5.00 -23.10 0.81
C ALA A 258 3.62 -23.52 1.38
N VAL A 259 3.42 -23.38 2.69
CA VAL A 259 2.12 -23.66 3.34
C VAL A 259 1.04 -22.69 2.83
N LEU A 260 1.33 -21.41 2.71
CA LEU A 260 0.38 -20.43 2.16
C LEU A 260 0.01 -20.75 0.71
N CYS A 261 0.99 -21.15 -0.12
CA CYS A 261 0.71 -21.59 -1.49
C CYS A 261 -0.14 -22.89 -1.50
N ALA A 262 0.13 -23.84 -0.60
CA ALA A 262 -0.67 -25.05 -0.50
C ALA A 262 -2.12 -24.76 -0.07
N LEU A 263 -2.33 -23.86 0.91
CA LEU A 263 -3.66 -23.42 1.31
C LEU A 263 -4.41 -22.74 0.16
N ASN A 264 -3.72 -21.93 -0.64
CA ASN A 264 -4.31 -21.31 -1.82
C ASN A 264 -4.69 -22.38 -2.86
N VAL A 265 -3.83 -23.35 -3.14
CA VAL A 265 -4.18 -24.51 -4.01
C VAL A 265 -5.41 -25.24 -3.50
N MET A 266 -5.50 -25.49 -2.20
CA MET A 266 -6.66 -26.14 -1.58
C MET A 266 -7.94 -25.31 -1.74
N SER A 267 -7.84 -23.98 -1.58
CA SER A 267 -8.96 -23.05 -1.80
C SER A 267 -9.46 -23.13 -3.25
N ILE A 268 -8.57 -23.02 -4.24
CA ILE A 268 -8.94 -23.10 -5.65
C ILE A 268 -9.57 -24.45 -6.02
N LYS A 269 -9.18 -25.54 -5.36
CA LYS A 269 -9.77 -26.86 -5.53
C LYS A 269 -11.10 -27.06 -4.77
N GLY A 270 -11.63 -26.01 -4.12
CA GLY A 270 -12.91 -26.03 -3.44
C GLY A 270 -12.92 -26.73 -2.09
N TRP A 271 -11.74 -27.06 -1.49
CA TRP A 271 -11.69 -27.76 -0.20
C TRP A 271 -12.30 -26.94 0.95
N PHE A 272 -12.37 -25.63 0.77
CA PHE A 272 -12.93 -24.68 1.76
C PHE A 272 -14.34 -24.19 1.38
N ASP A 273 -14.98 -24.72 0.33
CA ASP A 273 -16.30 -24.25 -0.14
C ASP A 273 -17.38 -24.33 0.94
N SER A 274 -17.28 -25.31 1.83
CA SER A 274 -18.18 -25.42 2.98
C SER A 274 -18.03 -24.28 3.99
N LEU A 275 -16.83 -23.67 4.07
CA LEU A 275 -16.55 -22.53 4.94
C LEU A 275 -17.01 -21.21 4.30
N HIS A 276 -17.14 -21.15 2.96
CA HIS A 276 -17.66 -19.98 2.24
C HIS A 276 -19.13 -19.66 2.56
N ARG A 277 -19.86 -20.58 3.19
CA ARG A 277 -21.20 -20.30 3.73
C ARG A 277 -21.21 -19.31 4.89
N TRP A 278 -20.03 -18.99 5.42
CA TRP A 278 -19.81 -17.96 6.45
C TRP A 278 -19.16 -16.75 5.80
N PRO A 279 -19.96 -15.81 5.21
CA PRO A 279 -19.39 -14.56 4.78
C PRO A 279 -18.84 -13.86 6.01
N PRO A 280 -17.88 -13.15 5.93
CA PRO A 280 -16.78 -12.64 5.14
C PRO A 280 -15.42 -13.26 5.52
N TYR A 281 -15.38 -14.49 6.01
CA TYR A 281 -14.25 -15.05 6.74
C TYR A 281 -13.33 -15.93 5.88
N ALA A 282 -13.72 -16.19 4.65
CA ALA A 282 -12.98 -17.09 3.75
C ALA A 282 -11.67 -16.47 3.23
N GLN A 283 -11.61 -15.15 3.07
CA GLN A 283 -10.46 -14.48 2.48
C GLN A 283 -9.11 -14.68 3.21
N PRO A 284 -9.05 -14.80 4.56
CA PRO A 284 -7.81 -15.16 5.22
C PRO A 284 -7.29 -16.55 4.86
N PHE A 285 -8.18 -17.47 4.43
CA PHE A 285 -7.82 -18.83 4.03
C PHE A 285 -7.38 -18.93 2.57
N GLU A 286 -7.68 -17.97 1.73
CA GLU A 286 -7.20 -17.94 0.34
C GLU A 286 -5.68 -17.83 0.27
N ALA A 287 -5.06 -17.24 1.26
CA ALA A 287 -3.62 -17.24 1.53
C ALA A 287 -2.70 -16.76 0.38
N GLY A 288 -3.22 -16.58 -0.84
CA GLY A 288 -2.45 -16.17 -2.01
C GLY A 288 -1.78 -14.82 -1.83
N LEU A 289 -2.55 -13.81 -1.42
CA LEU A 289 -2.03 -12.45 -1.19
C LEU A 289 -1.02 -12.42 -0.03
N ALA A 290 -1.24 -13.22 1.01
CA ALA A 290 -0.28 -13.37 2.10
C ALA A 290 1.02 -14.02 1.62
N SER A 291 0.97 -14.94 0.66
CA SER A 291 2.16 -15.55 0.06
C SER A 291 3.04 -14.52 -0.64
N ILE A 292 2.46 -13.57 -1.39
CA ILE A 292 3.19 -12.46 -2.02
C ILE A 292 3.86 -11.59 -0.94
N THR A 293 3.15 -11.31 0.16
CA THR A 293 3.67 -10.49 1.25
C THR A 293 4.83 -11.18 1.96
N VAL A 294 4.72 -12.49 2.25
CA VAL A 294 5.82 -13.28 2.83
C VAL A 294 7.00 -13.39 1.87
N ALA A 295 6.74 -13.54 0.56
CA ALA A 295 7.79 -13.49 -0.44
C ALA A 295 8.56 -12.15 -0.41
N GLY A 296 7.87 -11.03 -0.19
CA GLY A 296 8.49 -9.73 0.03
C GLY A 296 9.34 -9.66 1.30
N VAL A 297 8.90 -10.28 2.41
CA VAL A 297 9.71 -10.44 3.64
C VAL A 297 11.02 -11.18 3.34
N ILE A 298 10.95 -12.29 2.63
CA ILE A 298 12.12 -13.09 2.24
C ILE A 298 13.05 -12.28 1.33
N ALA A 299 12.50 -11.58 0.35
CA ALA A 299 13.28 -10.73 -0.56
C ALA A 299 14.02 -9.61 0.20
N TYR A 300 13.40 -9.00 1.22
CA TYR A 300 14.09 -8.05 2.10
C TYR A 300 15.33 -8.68 2.76
N LEU A 301 15.18 -9.88 3.34
CA LEU A 301 16.28 -10.58 4.01
C LEU A 301 17.42 -10.96 3.04
N ILE A 302 17.10 -11.23 1.78
CA ILE A 302 18.07 -11.58 0.75
C ILE A 302 18.79 -10.32 0.22
N VAL A 303 18.03 -9.28 -0.14
CA VAL A 303 18.56 -8.13 -0.89
C VAL A 303 19.10 -7.04 0.05
N LEU A 304 18.39 -6.76 1.14
CA LEU A 304 18.64 -5.59 1.97
C LEU A 304 19.31 -5.91 3.31
N ASP A 305 19.00 -7.05 3.91
CA ASP A 305 19.71 -7.52 5.10
C ASP A 305 21.07 -8.08 4.71
N ASN A 306 22.12 -7.75 5.50
CA ASN A 306 23.48 -8.21 5.25
C ASN A 306 23.77 -9.57 5.91
N ALA A 307 22.80 -10.18 6.59
CA ALA A 307 23.00 -11.43 7.31
C ALA A 307 23.30 -12.62 6.39
N LEU A 308 22.64 -12.69 5.24
CA LEU A 308 22.79 -13.79 4.29
C LEU A 308 23.91 -13.55 3.27
N ALA A 309 24.02 -12.35 2.73
CA ALA A 309 24.99 -11.99 1.71
C ALA A 309 25.52 -10.57 1.95
N ARG A 310 26.85 -10.45 2.12
CA ARG A 310 27.48 -9.14 2.36
C ARG A 310 27.91 -8.45 1.07
N SER A 311 28.33 -9.20 0.05
CA SER A 311 28.76 -8.62 -1.22
C SER A 311 27.56 -8.45 -2.18
N PHE A 312 27.59 -7.42 -3.01
CA PHE A 312 26.56 -7.19 -4.02
C PHE A 312 26.42 -8.38 -4.99
N ARG A 313 27.53 -8.98 -5.43
CA ARG A 313 27.50 -10.14 -6.32
C ARG A 313 26.79 -11.35 -5.68
N ALA A 314 27.05 -11.62 -4.39
CA ALA A 314 26.36 -12.69 -3.67
C ALA A 314 24.86 -12.40 -3.53
N LYS A 315 24.48 -11.15 -3.24
CA LYS A 315 23.06 -10.73 -3.21
C LYS A 315 22.37 -10.94 -4.55
N VAL A 316 23.02 -10.57 -5.66
CA VAL A 316 22.50 -10.78 -7.01
C VAL A 316 22.29 -12.28 -7.25
N PHE A 317 23.28 -13.12 -6.97
CA PHE A 317 23.18 -14.56 -7.18
C PHE A 317 22.02 -15.17 -6.38
N VAL A 318 21.93 -14.85 -5.09
CA VAL A 318 20.86 -15.39 -4.22
C VAL A 318 19.47 -14.84 -4.62
N ALA A 319 19.36 -13.56 -4.96
CA ALA A 319 18.10 -12.96 -5.36
C ALA A 319 17.59 -13.50 -6.71
N VAL A 320 18.49 -13.66 -7.69
CA VAL A 320 18.14 -14.27 -8.97
C VAL A 320 17.77 -15.74 -8.79
N GLY A 321 18.53 -16.50 -7.96
CA GLY A 321 18.18 -17.87 -7.60
C GLY A 321 16.81 -17.98 -6.93
N TYR A 322 16.51 -17.08 -5.99
CA TYR A 322 15.20 -17.00 -5.36
C TYR A 322 14.07 -16.69 -6.35
N ALA A 323 14.27 -15.70 -7.23
CA ALA A 323 13.29 -15.38 -8.28
C ALA A 323 13.09 -16.56 -9.25
N ALA A 324 14.16 -17.29 -9.61
CA ALA A 324 14.09 -18.48 -10.43
C ALA A 324 13.30 -19.63 -9.76
N ILE A 325 13.50 -19.85 -8.46
CA ILE A 325 12.73 -20.84 -7.68
C ILE A 325 11.24 -20.46 -7.66
N LEU A 326 10.91 -19.20 -7.41
CA LEU A 326 9.51 -18.72 -7.44
C LEU A 326 8.89 -18.90 -8.83
N ALA A 327 9.61 -18.54 -9.88
CA ALA A 327 9.15 -18.69 -11.27
C ALA A 327 8.97 -20.17 -11.66
N ALA A 328 9.88 -21.06 -11.25
CA ALA A 328 9.75 -22.49 -11.48
C ALA A 328 8.53 -23.09 -10.74
N ALA A 329 8.31 -22.68 -9.49
CA ALA A 329 7.12 -23.08 -8.74
C ALA A 329 5.82 -22.54 -9.37
N ALA A 330 5.84 -21.29 -9.87
CA ALA A 330 4.73 -20.70 -10.60
C ALA A 330 4.42 -21.48 -11.87
N LEU A 331 5.47 -21.85 -12.64
CA LEU A 331 5.34 -22.66 -13.85
C LEU A 331 4.72 -24.02 -13.55
N TRP A 332 5.17 -24.68 -12.48
CA TRP A 332 4.62 -25.96 -12.04
C TRP A 332 3.14 -25.87 -11.66
N LEU A 333 2.70 -24.74 -11.10
CA LEU A 333 1.31 -24.49 -10.69
C LEU A 333 0.44 -23.90 -11.82
N THR A 334 1.00 -23.59 -13.00
CA THR A 334 0.28 -23.03 -14.15
C THR A 334 -0.98 -23.86 -14.57
N PRO A 335 -1.03 -25.19 -14.43
CA PRO A 335 -2.26 -25.94 -14.71
C PRO A 335 -3.47 -25.51 -13.88
N LEU A 336 -3.29 -24.83 -12.75
CA LEU A 336 -4.37 -24.23 -11.95
C LEU A 336 -4.87 -22.90 -12.52
N GLY A 337 -4.24 -22.42 -13.58
CA GLY A 337 -4.50 -21.15 -14.25
C GLY A 337 -3.62 -20.00 -13.71
N ILE A 338 -3.55 -18.92 -14.50
CA ILE A 338 -2.90 -17.66 -14.14
C ILE A 338 -3.98 -16.59 -14.14
N SER A 339 -4.40 -16.08 -12.96
CA SER A 339 -5.44 -15.06 -12.89
C SER A 339 -5.33 -14.25 -11.58
N LYS A 340 -5.34 -12.91 -11.72
CA LYS A 340 -5.45 -11.98 -10.60
C LYS A 340 -6.80 -12.12 -9.90
N LEU A 341 -7.88 -12.18 -10.67
CA LEU A 341 -9.25 -12.17 -10.15
C LEU A 341 -9.68 -13.48 -9.46
N ARG A 342 -8.89 -14.54 -9.65
CA ARG A 342 -9.04 -15.83 -8.96
C ARG A 342 -7.95 -16.06 -7.91
N ASP A 343 -7.06 -15.11 -7.73
CA ASP A 343 -5.94 -15.15 -6.77
C ASP A 343 -5.12 -16.46 -6.90
N THR A 344 -4.81 -16.87 -8.15
CA THR A 344 -4.16 -18.16 -8.37
C THR A 344 -2.72 -18.18 -7.86
N PRO A 345 -2.23 -19.31 -7.30
CA PRO A 345 -0.88 -19.41 -6.73
C PRO A 345 0.22 -19.18 -7.79
N SER A 346 -0.01 -19.59 -9.04
CA SER A 346 0.90 -19.32 -10.15
C SER A 346 1.05 -17.81 -10.40
N TRP A 347 -0.06 -17.06 -10.44
CA TRP A 347 -0.02 -15.61 -10.57
C TRP A 347 0.72 -14.96 -9.39
N CYS A 348 0.43 -15.36 -8.15
CA CYS A 348 1.10 -14.84 -6.95
C CYS A 348 2.62 -15.03 -7.03
N LEU A 349 3.08 -16.22 -7.41
CA LEU A 349 4.51 -16.54 -7.48
C LEU A 349 5.22 -15.88 -8.66
N TYR A 350 4.59 -15.76 -9.85
CA TYR A 350 5.15 -14.98 -10.96
C TYR A 350 5.32 -13.52 -10.57
N CYS A 351 4.32 -12.92 -9.93
CA CYS A 351 4.41 -11.54 -9.44
C CYS A 351 5.51 -11.37 -8.39
N ALA A 352 5.65 -12.32 -7.46
CA ALA A 352 6.71 -12.29 -6.44
C ALA A 352 8.10 -12.42 -7.07
N ALA A 353 8.27 -13.30 -8.08
CA ALA A 353 9.51 -13.45 -8.82
C ALA A 353 9.90 -12.14 -9.54
N ALA A 354 8.98 -11.56 -10.29
CA ALA A 354 9.22 -10.31 -11.01
C ALA A 354 9.54 -9.16 -10.05
N ASN A 355 8.79 -9.01 -8.96
CA ASN A 355 9.03 -7.97 -7.96
C ASN A 355 10.39 -8.15 -7.26
N THR A 356 10.87 -9.37 -7.07
CA THR A 356 12.22 -9.63 -6.54
C THR A 356 13.29 -9.04 -7.46
N LEU A 357 13.15 -9.21 -8.78
CA LEU A 357 14.08 -8.64 -9.76
C LEU A 357 13.97 -7.11 -9.84
N VAL A 358 12.77 -6.56 -9.76
CA VAL A 358 12.55 -5.10 -9.72
C VAL A 358 13.24 -4.50 -8.49
N VAL A 359 13.07 -5.11 -7.31
CA VAL A 359 13.72 -4.64 -6.09
C VAL A 359 15.23 -4.74 -6.18
N LEU A 360 15.77 -5.83 -6.73
CA LEU A 360 17.21 -5.98 -6.94
C LEU A 360 17.76 -4.86 -7.84
N LEU A 361 17.04 -4.53 -8.92
CA LEU A 361 17.40 -3.43 -9.82
C LEU A 361 17.36 -2.07 -9.09
N LEU A 362 16.28 -1.79 -8.37
CA LEU A 362 16.15 -0.54 -7.61
C LEU A 362 17.20 -0.42 -6.50
N TYR A 363 17.52 -1.52 -5.81
CA TYR A 363 18.59 -1.58 -4.84
C TYR A 363 19.94 -1.26 -5.47
N TRP A 364 20.24 -1.85 -6.63
CA TRP A 364 21.45 -1.54 -7.37
C TRP A 364 21.52 -0.07 -7.78
N MET A 365 20.43 0.50 -8.31
CA MET A 365 20.38 1.90 -8.75
C MET A 365 20.47 2.87 -7.56
N ALA A 366 19.65 2.68 -6.53
CA ALA A 366 19.43 3.66 -5.48
C ALA A 366 20.42 3.51 -4.31
N ASP A 367 20.70 2.28 -3.86
CA ASP A 367 21.48 2.04 -2.65
C ASP A 367 22.95 1.67 -2.94
N VAL A 368 23.25 1.10 -4.15
CA VAL A 368 24.62 0.77 -4.55
C VAL A 368 25.24 1.87 -5.42
N LYS A 369 24.52 2.35 -6.44
CA LYS A 369 25.00 3.39 -7.36
C LYS A 369 24.62 4.81 -6.93
N TYR A 370 23.76 4.95 -5.95
CA TYR A 370 23.23 6.25 -5.47
C TYR A 370 22.55 7.09 -6.56
N TRP A 371 22.01 6.45 -7.58
CA TRP A 371 21.25 7.09 -8.66
C TRP A 371 19.79 7.33 -8.22
N THR A 372 19.59 8.31 -7.36
CA THR A 372 18.26 8.63 -6.81
C THR A 372 17.61 9.87 -7.42
N LYS A 373 18.37 10.70 -8.17
CA LYS A 373 17.88 12.00 -8.68
C LYS A 373 16.62 11.88 -9.50
N TRP A 374 16.52 10.88 -10.37
CA TRP A 374 15.37 10.62 -11.23
C TRP A 374 14.10 10.26 -10.45
N ALA A 375 14.26 9.70 -9.26
CA ALA A 375 13.19 9.16 -8.44
C ALA A 375 12.90 10.00 -7.18
N ASN A 376 13.57 11.13 -6.99
CA ASN A 376 13.41 11.97 -5.79
C ASN A 376 11.96 12.43 -5.57
N PHE A 377 11.19 12.60 -6.64
CA PHE A 377 9.78 12.97 -6.57
C PHE A 377 8.89 11.80 -6.09
N LEU A 378 9.33 10.55 -6.27
CA LEU A 378 8.61 9.35 -5.83
C LEU A 378 8.75 9.10 -4.31
N ILE A 379 9.86 9.52 -3.70
CA ILE A 379 10.13 9.27 -2.27
C ILE A 379 9.04 9.85 -1.36
N PRO A 380 8.58 11.11 -1.50
CA PRO A 380 7.48 11.65 -0.71
C PRO A 380 6.16 10.88 -0.90
N VAL A 381 5.91 10.40 -2.13
CA VAL A 381 4.72 9.61 -2.47
C VAL A 381 4.79 8.24 -1.81
N GLY A 382 5.93 7.55 -1.92
CA GLY A 382 6.14 6.26 -1.26
C GLY A 382 6.04 6.35 0.27
N PHE A 383 6.42 7.49 0.84
CA PHE A 383 6.27 7.75 2.27
C PHE A 383 4.81 7.92 2.71
N ASN A 384 3.95 8.45 1.84
CA ASN A 384 2.55 8.75 2.10
C ASN A 384 1.63 8.05 1.09
N ALA A 385 1.95 6.78 0.79
CA ALA A 385 1.29 5.99 -0.25
C ALA A 385 -0.23 5.86 -0.02
N LEU A 386 -0.64 5.70 1.24
CA LEU A 386 -2.05 5.63 1.61
C LEU A 386 -2.79 6.94 1.26
N LEU A 387 -2.17 8.10 1.48
CA LEU A 387 -2.77 9.38 1.10
C LEU A 387 -2.96 9.48 -0.42
N ALA A 388 -1.96 9.07 -1.21
CA ALA A 388 -2.06 9.11 -2.66
C ALA A 388 -3.19 8.19 -3.18
N TYR A 389 -3.29 6.98 -2.61
CA TYR A 389 -4.39 6.06 -2.90
C TYR A 389 -5.75 6.69 -2.58
N MET A 390 -5.90 7.26 -1.38
CA MET A 390 -7.15 7.90 -0.95
C MET A 390 -7.53 9.09 -1.82
N LEU A 391 -6.56 9.90 -2.26
CA LEU A 391 -6.82 11.04 -3.17
C LEU A 391 -7.30 10.59 -4.54
N ALA A 392 -6.73 9.51 -5.10
CA ALA A 392 -7.20 8.93 -6.35
C ALA A 392 -8.64 8.42 -6.19
N TYR A 393 -8.91 7.70 -5.11
CA TYR A 393 -10.23 7.16 -4.82
C TYR A 393 -11.29 8.25 -4.63
N LEU A 394 -10.95 9.32 -3.91
CA LEU A 394 -11.83 10.48 -3.74
C LEU A 394 -12.27 11.09 -5.08
N ALA A 395 -11.37 11.10 -6.07
CA ALA A 395 -11.69 11.63 -7.39
C ALA A 395 -12.68 10.73 -8.15
N TYR A 396 -12.62 9.41 -7.98
CA TYR A 396 -13.57 8.50 -8.63
C TYR A 396 -14.99 8.62 -8.10
N PHE A 397 -15.16 8.88 -6.81
CA PHE A 397 -16.49 8.96 -6.18
C PHE A 397 -17.06 10.37 -6.06
N THR A 398 -16.27 11.40 -6.35
CA THR A 398 -16.75 12.78 -6.33
C THR A 398 -17.07 13.26 -7.75
N PRO A 399 -18.35 13.46 -8.15
CA PRO A 399 -18.71 13.78 -9.54
C PRO A 399 -17.98 15.01 -10.11
N ALA A 400 -17.67 15.99 -9.27
CA ALA A 400 -16.90 17.17 -9.69
C ALA A 400 -15.44 16.82 -10.03
N LEU A 401 -14.81 15.90 -9.29
CA LEU A 401 -13.44 15.47 -9.49
C LEU A 401 -13.34 14.33 -10.52
N PHE A 402 -14.40 13.54 -10.68
CA PHE A 402 -14.46 12.46 -11.66
C PHE A 402 -14.21 12.95 -13.10
N ARG A 403 -14.59 14.19 -13.41
CA ARG A 403 -14.28 14.82 -14.69
C ARG A 403 -12.78 14.96 -14.98
N LEU A 404 -11.92 14.86 -13.97
CA LEU A 404 -10.47 14.88 -14.11
C LEU A 404 -9.90 13.52 -14.51
N THR A 405 -10.67 12.44 -14.31
CA THR A 405 -10.27 11.08 -14.70
C THR A 405 -10.32 10.90 -16.21
N ALA A 406 -9.85 9.76 -16.68
CA ALA A 406 -9.85 9.43 -18.12
C ALA A 406 -11.17 8.78 -18.58
N ASP A 407 -12.22 8.75 -17.74
CA ASP A 407 -13.49 8.13 -18.10
C ASP A 407 -14.12 8.72 -19.37
N GLY A 408 -14.74 7.85 -20.17
CA GLY A 408 -15.37 8.22 -21.44
C GLY A 408 -14.42 8.65 -22.55
N THR A 409 -13.11 8.47 -22.36
CA THR A 409 -12.07 8.85 -23.35
C THR A 409 -11.63 7.65 -24.20
N HIS A 410 -10.94 7.92 -25.32
CA HIS A 410 -10.52 6.92 -26.28
C HIS A 410 -9.04 7.10 -26.67
N GLY A 411 -8.35 5.98 -26.88
CA GLY A 411 -7.02 5.92 -27.49
C GLY A 411 -5.97 6.79 -26.76
N SER A 412 -5.11 7.42 -27.54
CA SER A 412 -3.99 8.23 -27.01
C SER A 412 -4.43 9.43 -26.15
N TYR A 413 -5.58 10.04 -26.46
CA TYR A 413 -6.12 11.11 -25.64
C TYR A 413 -6.45 10.64 -24.21
N GLY A 414 -7.05 9.44 -24.08
CA GLY A 414 -7.30 8.83 -22.80
C GLY A 414 -6.02 8.53 -22.00
N VAL A 415 -4.99 8.03 -22.68
CA VAL A 415 -3.67 7.79 -22.07
C VAL A 415 -3.07 9.09 -21.50
N ILE A 416 -3.12 10.17 -22.28
CA ILE A 416 -2.62 11.49 -21.83
C ILE A 416 -3.40 11.96 -20.60
N ARG A 417 -4.73 11.82 -20.59
CA ARG A 417 -5.55 12.19 -19.42
C ARG A 417 -5.21 11.35 -18.20
N ALA A 418 -5.02 10.05 -18.36
CA ALA A 418 -4.61 9.16 -17.26
C ALA A 418 -3.25 9.55 -16.69
N LEU A 419 -2.28 9.92 -17.54
CA LEU A 419 -0.98 10.43 -17.10
C LEU A 419 -1.10 11.77 -16.35
N LEU A 420 -1.90 12.70 -16.85
CA LEU A 420 -2.13 14.00 -16.22
C LEU A 420 -2.82 13.84 -14.87
N PHE A 421 -3.79 12.94 -14.77
CA PHE A 421 -4.45 12.62 -13.50
C PHE A 421 -3.47 12.01 -12.49
N ALA A 422 -2.67 11.03 -12.89
CA ALA A 422 -1.64 10.46 -12.03
C ALA A 422 -0.64 11.52 -11.57
N ALA A 423 -0.17 12.40 -12.46
CA ALA A 423 0.71 13.50 -12.12
C ALA A 423 0.06 14.49 -11.13
N LEU A 424 -1.23 14.78 -11.29
CA LEU A 424 -2.00 15.63 -10.36
C LEU A 424 -2.05 15.00 -8.96
N VAL A 425 -2.45 13.72 -8.85
CA VAL A 425 -2.52 12.99 -7.56
C VAL A 425 -1.16 12.97 -6.88
N LEU A 426 -0.09 12.67 -7.63
CA LEU A 426 1.26 12.69 -7.09
C LEU A 426 1.66 14.09 -6.60
N THR A 427 1.40 15.13 -7.39
CA THR A 427 1.73 16.52 -7.04
C THR A 427 1.02 16.93 -5.75
N VAL A 428 -0.29 16.67 -5.63
CA VAL A 428 -1.05 16.96 -4.42
C VAL A 428 -0.48 16.19 -3.22
N THR A 429 -0.16 14.89 -3.41
CA THR A 429 0.46 14.07 -2.36
C THR A 429 1.81 14.63 -1.91
N ILE A 430 2.66 15.06 -2.85
CA ILE A 430 3.96 15.67 -2.56
C ILE A 430 3.79 16.95 -1.76
N VAL A 431 2.88 17.84 -2.18
CA VAL A 431 2.58 19.11 -1.49
C VAL A 431 2.11 18.85 -0.07
N LEU A 432 1.10 17.98 0.12
CA LEU A 432 0.58 17.65 1.44
C LEU A 432 1.66 17.00 2.33
N THR A 433 2.49 16.13 1.77
CA THR A 433 3.60 15.50 2.50
C THR A 433 4.64 16.54 2.92
N ARG A 434 4.96 17.53 2.07
CA ARG A 434 5.85 18.66 2.41
C ARG A 434 5.23 19.56 3.47
N CYS A 435 3.92 19.75 3.46
CA CYS A 435 3.17 20.44 4.53
C CYS A 435 3.07 19.61 5.81
N LYS A 436 3.81 18.48 5.91
CA LYS A 436 3.85 17.57 7.08
C LYS A 436 2.53 16.86 7.38
N PHE A 437 1.56 16.90 6.47
CA PHE A 437 0.38 16.06 6.57
C PHE A 437 0.73 14.62 6.16
N LYS A 438 0.42 13.67 7.03
CA LYS A 438 0.67 12.24 6.81
C LYS A 438 -0.56 11.46 7.18
N LEU A 439 -0.90 10.47 6.36
CA LEU A 439 -1.92 9.48 6.67
C LEU A 439 -1.21 8.19 7.09
N GLN A 440 -1.27 7.86 8.38
CA GLN A 440 -0.55 6.72 8.96
C GLN A 440 -1.50 5.80 9.71
N VAL A 441 -1.54 4.55 9.27
CA VAL A 441 -2.28 3.44 9.86
C VAL A 441 -1.35 2.54 10.68
#